data_867c6cee342e8fa1a5b6e3873a6e2626
#
_entry.id   867c6cee342e8fa1a5b6e3873a6e2626
#
_cell.length_a   1.000
_cell.length_b   1.000
_cell.length_c   1.000
_cell.angle_alpha   90.00
_cell.angle_beta   90.00
_cell.angle_gamma   90.00
#
_symmetry.space_group_name_H-M   'P 1'
#
loop_
_entity.id
_entity.type
_entity.pdbx_description
1 polymer ?
#
loop_
_entity_poly.entity_id
_entity_poly.type
_entity_poly.pdbx_seq_one_letter_code
_entity_poly.pdbx_strand_id
1 'polypeptide(L)'
;MEDYYFEPSSPLKIYTDFSREQDPQQRWHPTPSEVVEEIRQLYTIAFPMIITGLLLYGKSAISMLFMGRLGKEVLAGGSLSIGLANITGYSLLSGLAIGMEAVSSQACGAKQWLLMGLALQRTIIILAMICLPISLLWLKVEPILLYCGQDPTIASVASTYLAFLLPDLLFQSVINPLKIYLRTQKITLPLMLSAGFSLALHAPINYLLVYHFDLGIRGIAMAVALTDLNLLSTLLLYLYLSGNHRKSWPGWSVDCFREWSPILSLAIPSCVSVCLEWWWYELMIIFSGLLSNAAESVATMGILIQTTSFVYIFPSALSLAVSTRVGNELGANRPDRAKLSTRVALSCAIITGFMAMSFTTTMRDAWGRAFTTDQLIISLTATVMPVLGLCELGNCPQTTGCGVLRGSARPSLAATINLGSFYVVGMPAAVLMGFVMDMGLLGLWMGLLMAQATCSVVMVLVLMRTDWILQVRRASELTGSTCSNSNNNNDK
;
A
#
# COMPACT_ATOMS: atom_id res chain seq x y z
N MET A 1 -6.51 22.55 61.14
CA MET A 1 -6.73 21.15 61.46
C MET A 1 -8.17 20.86 61.13
N GLU A 2 -8.45 20.56 59.89
CA GLU A 2 -9.76 20.11 59.43
C GLU A 2 -9.52 18.88 58.55
N ASP A 3 -10.01 17.75 59.05
CA ASP A 3 -9.93 16.44 58.41
C ASP A 3 -10.89 16.39 57.23
N TYR A 4 -10.38 16.34 56.02
CA TYR A 4 -11.15 15.96 54.83
C TYR A 4 -11.23 14.44 54.70
N TYR A 5 -12.36 13.88 55.10
CA TYR A 5 -12.75 12.52 54.80
C TYR A 5 -13.02 12.36 53.29
N PHE A 6 -12.22 11.53 52.62
CA PHE A 6 -12.51 11.06 51.29
C PHE A 6 -13.55 9.94 51.38
N GLU A 7 -14.76 10.15 50.91
CA GLU A 7 -15.71 9.07 50.62
C GLU A 7 -15.23 8.24 49.43
N PRO A 8 -15.25 6.89 49.49
CA PRO A 8 -14.92 6.06 48.33
C PRO A 8 -16.09 6.06 47.35
N SER A 9 -15.86 6.63 46.17
CA SER A 9 -16.77 6.59 45.04
C SER A 9 -17.11 5.12 44.69
N SER A 10 -18.42 4.88 44.55
CA SER A 10 -19.06 3.61 44.20
C SER A 10 -18.37 2.88 43.04
N PRO A 11 -18.29 1.53 43.09
CA PRO A 11 -17.68 0.77 41.99
C PRO A 11 -18.50 0.91 40.73
N LEU A 12 -17.87 1.40 39.65
CA LEU A 12 -18.39 1.32 38.28
C LEU A 12 -18.86 -0.10 38.05
N LYS A 13 -20.16 -0.25 37.81
CA LYS A 13 -20.75 -1.48 37.29
C LYS A 13 -20.13 -1.75 35.91
N ILE A 14 -19.06 -2.53 35.89
CA ILE A 14 -18.60 -3.20 34.69
C ILE A 14 -19.68 -4.20 34.33
N TYR A 15 -20.44 -3.90 33.31
CA TYR A 15 -21.36 -4.84 32.68
C TYR A 15 -20.51 -5.98 32.09
N THR A 16 -20.28 -6.99 32.91
CA THR A 16 -19.82 -8.31 32.48
C THR A 16 -21.02 -9.06 31.89
N ASP A 17 -21.38 -8.73 30.66
CA ASP A 17 -22.29 -9.57 29.86
C ASP A 17 -21.46 -10.71 29.23
N PHE A 18 -20.95 -11.60 30.07
CA PHE A 18 -20.13 -12.77 29.73
C PHE A 18 -20.95 -14.08 29.73
N SER A 19 -22.28 -14.00 29.60
CA SER A 19 -23.11 -15.18 29.55
C SER A 19 -23.90 -15.29 28.24
N ARG A 20 -23.20 -15.25 27.12
CA ARG A 20 -23.60 -15.96 25.90
C ARG A 20 -22.57 -17.03 25.63
N GLU A 21 -22.73 -18.21 26.22
CA GLU A 21 -22.32 -19.47 25.61
C GLU A 21 -23.02 -19.49 24.24
N GLN A 22 -22.30 -19.02 23.20
CA GLN A 22 -22.81 -19.09 21.84
C GLN A 22 -22.78 -20.58 21.47
N ASP A 23 -23.97 -21.14 21.32
CA ASP A 23 -24.18 -22.39 20.63
C ASP A 23 -23.39 -22.37 19.32
N PRO A 24 -22.43 -23.32 19.07
CA PRO A 24 -21.56 -23.31 17.89
C PRO A 24 -22.33 -23.37 16.56
N GLN A 25 -23.65 -23.55 16.58
CA GLN A 25 -24.50 -23.66 15.40
C GLN A 25 -25.33 -22.40 15.09
N GLN A 26 -25.34 -21.36 15.92
CA GLN A 26 -26.09 -20.15 15.60
C GLN A 26 -25.28 -19.34 14.54
N ARG A 27 -25.65 -19.51 13.25
CA ARG A 27 -25.15 -18.72 12.13
C ARG A 27 -25.48 -17.25 12.39
N TRP A 28 -24.47 -16.49 12.80
CA TRP A 28 -24.63 -15.05 12.95
C TRP A 28 -24.97 -14.41 11.59
N HIS A 29 -26.14 -13.77 11.52
CA HIS A 29 -26.56 -12.99 10.35
C HIS A 29 -26.49 -11.51 10.71
N PRO A 30 -25.67 -10.71 10.01
CA PRO A 30 -25.60 -9.29 10.28
C PRO A 30 -26.92 -8.61 9.92
N THR A 31 -27.35 -7.69 10.76
CA THR A 31 -28.49 -6.83 10.46
C THR A 31 -28.14 -5.82 9.39
N PRO A 32 -29.11 -5.33 8.57
CA PRO A 32 -28.83 -4.28 7.59
C PRO A 32 -28.18 -3.03 8.19
N SER A 33 -28.58 -2.66 9.40
CA SER A 33 -27.98 -1.52 10.14
C SER A 33 -26.51 -1.73 10.47
N GLU A 34 -26.10 -2.96 10.84
CA GLU A 34 -24.70 -3.28 11.09
C GLU A 34 -23.85 -3.23 9.81
N VAL A 35 -24.43 -3.66 8.69
CA VAL A 35 -23.77 -3.57 7.37
C VAL A 35 -23.55 -2.11 6.98
N VAL A 36 -24.59 -1.26 7.12
CA VAL A 36 -24.49 0.17 6.81
C VAL A 36 -23.45 0.86 7.71
N GLU A 37 -23.45 0.56 9.00
CA GLU A 37 -22.45 1.12 9.93
C GLU A 37 -21.02 0.67 9.55
N GLU A 38 -20.83 -0.59 9.15
CA GLU A 38 -19.53 -1.07 8.72
C GLU A 38 -19.07 -0.41 7.42
N ILE A 39 -19.96 -0.19 6.44
CA ILE A 39 -19.67 0.61 5.24
C ILE A 39 -19.21 2.02 5.63
N ARG A 40 -19.90 2.67 6.56
CA ARG A 40 -19.54 3.99 7.06
C ARG A 40 -18.16 4.00 7.71
N GLN A 41 -17.83 3.00 8.53
CA GLN A 41 -16.53 2.86 9.17
C GLN A 41 -15.40 2.65 8.14
N LEU A 42 -15.62 1.82 7.12
CA LEU A 42 -14.67 1.63 6.03
C LEU A 42 -14.48 2.93 5.23
N TYR A 43 -15.58 3.61 4.90
CA TYR A 43 -15.55 4.86 4.14
C TYR A 43 -14.79 5.97 4.89
N THR A 44 -14.95 6.09 6.20
CA THR A 44 -14.26 7.08 7.04
C THR A 44 -12.74 6.94 6.94
N ILE A 45 -12.22 5.72 6.72
CA ILE A 45 -10.80 5.47 6.53
C ILE A 45 -10.43 5.56 5.04
N ALA A 46 -11.21 4.91 4.16
CA ALA A 46 -10.89 4.79 2.75
C ALA A 46 -10.94 6.14 2.02
N PHE A 47 -11.94 6.98 2.28
CA PHE A 47 -12.10 8.25 1.56
C PHE A 47 -10.89 9.19 1.70
N PRO A 48 -10.39 9.50 2.90
CA PRO A 48 -9.18 10.30 3.03
C PRO A 48 -7.95 9.64 2.38
N MET A 49 -7.89 8.29 2.37
CA MET A 49 -6.80 7.55 1.74
C MET A 49 -6.88 7.61 0.21
N ILE A 50 -8.08 7.60 -0.39
CA ILE A 50 -8.27 7.84 -1.83
C ILE A 50 -7.73 9.22 -2.20
N ILE A 51 -8.16 10.25 -1.49
CA ILE A 51 -7.68 11.62 -1.76
C ILE A 51 -6.17 11.71 -1.59
N THR A 52 -5.61 11.12 -0.53
CA THR A 52 -4.16 11.06 -0.34
C THR A 52 -3.46 10.37 -1.52
N GLY A 53 -4.00 9.26 -2.00
CA GLY A 53 -3.47 8.55 -3.18
C GLY A 53 -3.50 9.42 -4.45
N LEU A 54 -4.61 10.11 -4.71
CA LEU A 54 -4.74 11.03 -5.84
C LEU A 54 -3.74 12.19 -5.76
N LEU A 55 -3.53 12.75 -4.56
CA LEU A 55 -2.55 13.81 -4.34
C LEU A 55 -1.11 13.32 -4.58
N LEU A 56 -0.76 12.12 -4.12
CA LEU A 56 0.56 11.53 -4.37
C LEU A 56 0.77 11.19 -5.86
N TYR A 57 -0.28 10.72 -6.55
CA TYR A 57 -0.25 10.55 -8.00
C TYR A 57 -0.01 11.88 -8.72
N GLY A 58 -0.69 12.95 -8.28
CA GLY A 58 -0.48 14.31 -8.79
C GLY A 58 0.95 14.83 -8.62
N LYS A 59 1.62 14.48 -7.50
CA LYS A 59 3.05 14.80 -7.28
C LYS A 59 3.93 14.22 -8.38
N SER A 60 3.74 12.94 -8.69
CA SER A 60 4.50 12.27 -9.76
C SER A 60 4.22 12.88 -11.14
N ALA A 61 2.96 13.18 -11.44
CA ALA A 61 2.56 13.82 -12.70
C ALA A 61 3.20 15.22 -12.87
N ILE A 62 3.25 16.03 -11.82
CA ILE A 62 3.91 17.35 -11.83
C ILE A 62 5.40 17.17 -12.10
N SER A 63 6.09 16.27 -11.42
CA SER A 63 7.52 16.00 -11.67
C SER A 63 7.80 15.59 -13.11
N MET A 64 6.97 14.71 -13.68
CA MET A 64 7.09 14.28 -15.08
C MET A 64 6.88 15.45 -16.07
N LEU A 65 5.95 16.36 -15.78
CA LEU A 65 5.75 17.57 -16.61
C LEU A 65 6.98 18.48 -16.61
N PHE A 66 7.63 18.68 -15.47
CA PHE A 66 8.86 19.44 -15.40
C PHE A 66 10.02 18.75 -16.14
N MET A 67 10.17 17.41 -16.00
CA MET A 67 11.16 16.63 -16.76
C MET A 67 10.95 16.76 -18.27
N GLY A 68 9.68 16.66 -18.72
CA GLY A 68 9.35 16.80 -20.14
C GLY A 68 9.71 18.17 -20.73
N ARG A 69 9.66 19.24 -19.93
CA ARG A 69 10.04 20.59 -20.37
C ARG A 69 11.56 20.79 -20.43
N LEU A 70 12.35 19.99 -19.72
CA LEU A 70 13.82 20.03 -19.74
C LEU A 70 14.43 19.30 -20.95
N GLY A 71 13.63 18.51 -21.69
CA GLY A 71 14.07 17.83 -22.90
C GLY A 71 13.88 16.32 -22.87
N LYS A 72 14.03 15.69 -24.04
CA LYS A 72 13.74 14.26 -24.24
C LYS A 72 14.67 13.34 -23.42
N GLU A 73 15.95 13.68 -23.36
CA GLU A 73 16.96 12.89 -22.61
C GLU A 73 16.72 12.95 -21.11
N VAL A 74 16.34 14.13 -20.58
CA VAL A 74 15.99 14.33 -19.18
C VAL A 74 14.71 13.57 -18.83
N LEU A 75 13.71 13.58 -19.70
CA LEU A 75 12.47 12.82 -19.50
C LEU A 75 12.75 11.32 -19.50
N ALA A 76 13.55 10.82 -20.45
CA ALA A 76 13.91 9.41 -20.53
C ALA A 76 14.70 8.94 -19.32
N GLY A 77 15.79 9.65 -18.96
CA GLY A 77 16.61 9.34 -17.80
C GLY A 77 15.85 9.48 -16.48
N GLY A 78 15.00 10.52 -16.36
CA GLY A 78 14.14 10.73 -15.18
C GLY A 78 13.09 9.63 -15.02
N SER A 79 12.44 9.21 -16.10
CA SER A 79 11.49 8.11 -16.07
C SER A 79 12.13 6.78 -15.67
N LEU A 80 13.32 6.50 -16.22
CA LEU A 80 14.13 5.33 -15.83
C LEU A 80 14.49 5.38 -14.35
N SER A 81 14.87 6.56 -13.83
CA SER A 81 15.21 6.75 -12.42
C SER A 81 14.03 6.48 -11.51
N ILE A 82 12.82 6.97 -11.87
CA ILE A 82 11.61 6.75 -11.10
C ILE A 82 11.27 5.25 -11.05
N GLY A 83 11.38 4.54 -12.17
CA GLY A 83 11.20 3.09 -12.24
C GLY A 83 12.19 2.35 -11.33
N LEU A 84 13.48 2.68 -11.43
CA LEU A 84 14.53 2.12 -10.56
C LEU A 84 14.30 2.43 -9.08
N ALA A 85 13.89 3.66 -8.74
CA ALA A 85 13.58 4.05 -7.37
C ALA A 85 12.38 3.24 -6.82
N ASN A 86 11.34 3.03 -7.64
CA ASN A 86 10.18 2.24 -7.27
C ASN A 86 10.55 0.77 -7.00
N ILE A 87 11.32 0.14 -7.89
CA ILE A 87 11.69 -1.28 -7.77
C ILE A 87 12.66 -1.53 -6.62
N THR A 88 13.73 -0.72 -6.53
CA THR A 88 14.86 -1.00 -5.64
C THR A 88 14.78 -0.30 -4.29
N GLY A 89 13.94 0.73 -4.15
CA GLY A 89 13.81 1.55 -2.96
C GLY A 89 12.40 1.54 -2.37
N TYR A 90 11.46 2.17 -3.03
CA TYR A 90 10.12 2.43 -2.46
C TYR A 90 9.27 1.19 -2.26
N SER A 91 9.34 0.18 -3.15
CA SER A 91 8.64 -1.10 -2.96
C SER A 91 9.15 -1.85 -1.74
N LEU A 92 10.48 -1.85 -1.52
CA LEU A 92 11.10 -2.48 -0.36
C LEU A 92 10.72 -1.75 0.93
N LEU A 93 10.86 -0.42 0.98
CA LEU A 93 10.53 0.37 2.17
C LEU A 93 9.05 0.29 2.53
N SER A 94 8.16 0.43 1.54
CA SER A 94 6.71 0.32 1.77
C SER A 94 6.29 -1.10 2.15
N GLY A 95 6.83 -2.11 1.48
CA GLY A 95 6.55 -3.51 1.76
C GLY A 95 7.00 -3.94 3.16
N LEU A 96 8.20 -3.55 3.59
CA LEU A 96 8.69 -3.83 4.95
C LEU A 96 7.91 -3.06 6.01
N ALA A 97 7.53 -1.80 5.73
CA ALA A 97 6.70 -1.01 6.65
C ALA A 97 5.35 -1.67 6.93
N ILE A 98 4.74 -2.30 5.91
CA ILE A 98 3.46 -3.01 6.04
C ILE A 98 3.52 -4.12 7.11
N GLY A 99 4.69 -4.67 7.39
CA GLY A 99 4.86 -5.68 8.44
C GLY A 99 4.40 -5.23 9.82
N MET A 100 4.50 -3.93 10.14
CA MET A 100 4.00 -3.41 11.41
C MET A 100 2.47 -3.24 11.45
N GLU A 101 1.78 -3.32 10.31
CA GLU A 101 0.34 -2.99 10.20
C GLU A 101 -0.52 -3.91 11.08
N ALA A 102 -0.27 -5.22 11.03
CA ALA A 102 -0.97 -6.18 11.86
C ALA A 102 -0.72 -5.93 13.37
N VAL A 103 0.55 -5.79 13.75
CA VAL A 103 0.91 -5.53 15.15
C VAL A 103 0.26 -4.26 15.67
N SER A 104 0.36 -3.17 14.90
CA SER A 104 -0.18 -1.87 15.30
C SER A 104 -1.71 -1.84 15.34
N SER A 105 -2.40 -2.45 14.36
CA SER A 105 -3.87 -2.45 14.34
C SER A 105 -4.44 -3.37 15.43
N GLN A 106 -3.85 -4.56 15.66
CA GLN A 106 -4.29 -5.46 16.73
C GLN A 106 -3.96 -4.88 18.10
N ALA A 107 -2.78 -4.27 18.29
CA ALA A 107 -2.44 -3.57 19.53
C ALA A 107 -3.39 -2.38 19.82
N CYS A 108 -3.78 -1.64 18.79
CA CYS A 108 -4.78 -0.57 18.91
C CYS A 108 -6.13 -1.12 19.37
N GLY A 109 -6.60 -2.23 18.78
CA GLY A 109 -7.82 -2.92 19.18
C GLY A 109 -7.78 -3.46 20.60
N ALA A 110 -6.65 -4.03 21.01
CA ALA A 110 -6.38 -4.52 22.37
C ALA A 110 -6.07 -3.39 23.38
N LYS A 111 -6.01 -2.12 22.94
CA LYS A 111 -5.61 -0.96 23.76
C LYS A 111 -4.18 -1.05 24.33
N GLN A 112 -3.32 -1.81 23.67
CA GLN A 112 -1.90 -1.96 24.00
C GLN A 112 -1.07 -0.85 23.36
N TRP A 113 -1.22 0.38 23.88
CA TRP A 113 -0.67 1.59 23.25
C TRP A 113 0.87 1.58 23.20
N LEU A 114 1.53 1.06 24.25
CA LEU A 114 3.00 0.98 24.31
C LEU A 114 3.55 0.05 23.24
N LEU A 115 2.90 -1.09 22.98
CA LEU A 115 3.30 -2.04 21.93
C LEU A 115 3.21 -1.37 20.54
N MET A 116 2.15 -0.59 20.29
CA MET A 116 2.00 0.15 19.05
C MET A 116 3.13 1.18 18.84
N GLY A 117 3.51 1.92 19.90
CA GLY A 117 4.64 2.84 19.86
C GLY A 117 5.98 2.14 19.65
N LEU A 118 6.18 1.01 20.29
CA LEU A 118 7.39 0.20 20.15
C LEU A 118 7.50 -0.42 18.74
N ALA A 119 6.38 -0.87 18.15
CA ALA A 119 6.34 -1.34 16.77
C ALA A 119 6.73 -0.23 15.79
N LEU A 120 6.27 1.01 16.02
CA LEU A 120 6.66 2.18 15.22
C LEU A 120 8.18 2.43 15.29
N GLN A 121 8.77 2.45 16.51
CA GLN A 121 10.22 2.67 16.70
C GLN A 121 11.05 1.58 16.01
N ARG A 122 10.71 0.29 16.24
CA ARG A 122 11.38 -0.85 15.61
C ARG A 122 11.34 -0.76 14.10
N THR A 123 10.18 -0.45 13.52
CA THR A 123 10.03 -0.36 12.07
C THR A 123 10.84 0.79 11.49
N ILE A 124 10.86 1.98 12.11
CA ILE A 124 11.69 3.11 11.67
C ILE A 124 13.17 2.69 11.63
N ILE A 125 13.68 2.01 12.68
CA ILE A 125 15.09 1.58 12.74
C ILE A 125 15.38 0.56 11.65
N ILE A 126 14.53 -0.45 11.46
CA ILE A 126 14.69 -1.47 10.41
C ILE A 126 14.76 -0.80 9.03
N LEU A 127 13.83 0.12 8.73
CA LEU A 127 13.81 0.80 7.44
C LEU A 127 15.02 1.71 7.24
N ALA A 128 15.45 2.44 8.28
CA ALA A 128 16.65 3.27 8.22
C ALA A 128 17.92 2.44 7.93
N MET A 129 18.02 1.24 8.51
CA MET A 129 19.11 0.31 8.20
C MET A 129 19.06 -0.19 6.75
N ILE A 130 17.88 -0.48 6.22
CA ILE A 130 17.68 -0.92 4.83
C ILE A 130 17.96 0.23 3.83
N CYS A 131 17.80 1.48 4.21
CA CYS A 131 18.18 2.61 3.37
C CYS A 131 19.69 2.60 3.03
N LEU A 132 20.55 2.04 3.88
CA LEU A 132 22.00 2.03 3.62
C LEU A 132 22.37 1.22 2.37
N PRO A 133 22.02 -0.08 2.23
CA PRO A 133 22.32 -0.83 1.03
C PRO A 133 21.60 -0.27 -0.22
N ILE A 134 20.38 0.26 -0.08
CA ILE A 134 19.68 0.91 -1.20
C ILE A 134 20.46 2.16 -1.66
N SER A 135 20.94 2.98 -0.73
CA SER A 135 21.73 4.18 -1.05
C SER A 135 23.03 3.82 -1.77
N LEU A 136 23.70 2.76 -1.33
CA LEU A 136 24.92 2.28 -2.01
C LEU A 136 24.61 1.80 -3.44
N LEU A 137 23.50 1.12 -3.65
CA LEU A 137 23.04 0.71 -4.97
C LEU A 137 22.76 1.92 -5.86
N TRP A 138 22.03 2.93 -5.36
CA TRP A 138 21.70 4.13 -6.13
C TRP A 138 22.93 4.97 -6.50
N LEU A 139 23.93 5.04 -5.63
CA LEU A 139 25.20 5.71 -5.92
C LEU A 139 26.02 4.98 -7.00
N LYS A 140 25.76 3.69 -7.22
CA LYS A 140 26.46 2.86 -8.22
C LYS A 140 25.56 2.49 -9.41
N VAL A 141 24.44 3.17 -9.59
CA VAL A 141 23.48 2.80 -10.64
C VAL A 141 24.01 3.07 -12.06
N GLU A 142 24.83 4.11 -12.26
CA GLU A 142 25.38 4.46 -13.58
C GLU A 142 26.20 3.32 -14.20
N PRO A 143 27.25 2.76 -13.54
CA PRO A 143 27.98 1.63 -14.09
C PRO A 143 27.10 0.39 -14.31
N ILE A 144 26.07 0.18 -13.48
CA ILE A 144 25.13 -0.93 -13.66
C ILE A 144 24.31 -0.73 -14.95
N LEU A 145 23.77 0.47 -15.18
CA LEU A 145 23.01 0.79 -16.37
C LEU A 145 23.87 0.69 -17.65
N LEU A 146 25.09 1.18 -17.61
CA LEU A 146 26.03 1.05 -18.72
C LEU A 146 26.36 -0.41 -19.03
N TYR A 147 26.56 -1.23 -18.00
CA TYR A 147 26.77 -2.68 -18.17
C TYR A 147 25.54 -3.39 -18.79
N CYS A 148 24.33 -2.90 -18.48
CA CYS A 148 23.10 -3.38 -19.11
C CYS A 148 22.89 -2.86 -20.55
N GLY A 149 23.81 -2.06 -21.10
CA GLY A 149 23.73 -1.54 -22.46
C GLY A 149 22.87 -0.28 -22.60
N GLN A 150 22.61 0.45 -21.51
CA GLN A 150 21.85 1.69 -21.55
C GLN A 150 22.72 2.82 -22.14
N ASP A 151 22.05 3.77 -22.85
CA ASP A 151 22.71 4.96 -23.37
C ASP A 151 23.42 5.76 -22.25
N PRO A 152 24.69 6.20 -22.47
CA PRO A 152 25.47 6.90 -21.45
C PRO A 152 24.81 8.18 -20.95
N THR A 153 24.15 8.93 -21.82
CA THR A 153 23.49 10.19 -21.45
C THR A 153 22.30 9.92 -20.53
N ILE A 154 21.47 8.92 -20.88
CA ILE A 154 20.32 8.48 -20.08
C ILE A 154 20.79 7.91 -18.73
N ALA A 155 21.85 7.09 -18.72
CA ALA A 155 22.44 6.53 -17.50
C ALA A 155 22.97 7.61 -16.55
N SER A 156 23.63 8.63 -17.08
CA SER A 156 24.15 9.77 -16.30
C SER A 156 23.02 10.62 -15.70
N VAL A 157 21.98 10.91 -16.49
CA VAL A 157 20.78 11.61 -15.98
C VAL A 157 20.11 10.80 -14.87
N ALA A 158 19.96 9.50 -15.05
CA ALA A 158 19.34 8.60 -14.07
C ALA A 158 20.15 8.55 -12.76
N SER A 159 21.47 8.42 -12.86
CA SER A 159 22.38 8.43 -11.71
C SER A 159 22.31 9.76 -10.95
N THR A 160 22.31 10.87 -11.68
CA THR A 160 22.22 12.22 -11.08
C THR A 160 20.90 12.37 -10.31
N TYR A 161 19.78 11.97 -10.90
CA TYR A 161 18.47 12.05 -10.23
C TYR A 161 18.45 11.23 -8.94
N LEU A 162 18.86 9.97 -9.00
CA LEU A 162 18.87 9.07 -7.83
C LEU A 162 19.81 9.55 -6.73
N ALA A 163 20.98 10.13 -7.07
CA ALA A 163 21.91 10.69 -6.09
C ALA A 163 21.28 11.85 -5.30
N PHE A 164 20.56 12.76 -5.97
CA PHE A 164 19.87 13.87 -5.31
C PHE A 164 18.56 13.46 -4.64
N LEU A 165 18.04 12.26 -4.93
CA LEU A 165 16.86 11.68 -4.29
C LEU A 165 17.20 10.91 -3.00
N LEU A 166 18.49 10.64 -2.70
CA LEU A 166 18.91 9.87 -1.51
C LEU A 166 18.29 10.34 -0.18
N PRO A 167 18.17 11.67 0.11
CA PRO A 167 17.55 12.11 1.35
C PRO A 167 16.08 11.64 1.50
N ASP A 168 15.37 11.44 0.38
CA ASP A 168 13.99 10.98 0.39
C ASP A 168 13.85 9.56 0.95
N LEU A 169 14.82 8.67 0.75
CA LEU A 169 14.80 7.33 1.37
C LEU A 169 14.71 7.41 2.89
N LEU A 170 15.45 8.33 3.52
CA LEU A 170 15.41 8.54 4.96
C LEU A 170 14.05 9.11 5.40
N PHE A 171 13.49 10.04 4.63
CA PHE A 171 12.16 10.57 4.94
C PHE A 171 11.10 9.49 4.82
N GLN A 172 11.15 8.64 3.78
CA GLN A 172 10.23 7.52 3.58
C GLN A 172 10.36 6.45 4.67
N SER A 173 11.56 6.25 5.24
CA SER A 173 11.76 5.33 6.37
C SER A 173 10.98 5.72 7.62
N VAL A 174 10.64 7.01 7.76
CA VAL A 174 9.81 7.54 8.86
C VAL A 174 8.36 7.73 8.41
N ILE A 175 8.12 8.26 7.20
CA ILE A 175 6.78 8.58 6.69
C ILE A 175 5.93 7.32 6.59
N ASN A 176 6.47 6.21 6.04
CA ASN A 176 5.69 4.99 5.83
C ASN A 176 5.18 4.36 7.14
N PRO A 177 6.03 4.13 8.17
CA PRO A 177 5.55 3.68 9.47
C PRO A 177 4.59 4.67 10.15
N LEU A 178 4.83 5.97 10.00
CA LEU A 178 4.01 7.01 10.59
C LEU A 178 2.59 7.06 9.97
N LYS A 179 2.48 6.88 8.66
CA LYS A 179 1.19 6.73 7.96
C LYS A 179 0.41 5.52 8.51
N ILE A 180 1.07 4.38 8.71
CA ILE A 180 0.45 3.17 9.27
C ILE A 180 0.00 3.42 10.71
N TYR A 181 0.87 4.02 11.54
CA TYR A 181 0.59 4.34 12.93
C TYR A 181 -0.66 5.24 13.09
N LEU A 182 -0.79 6.28 12.29
CA LEU A 182 -1.95 7.18 12.31
C LEU A 182 -3.21 6.47 11.79
N ARG A 183 -3.10 5.73 10.68
CA ARG A 183 -4.23 5.03 10.06
C ARG A 183 -4.80 3.95 10.98
N THR A 184 -3.97 3.18 11.68
CA THR A 184 -4.43 2.13 12.59
C THR A 184 -5.25 2.70 13.77
N GLN A 185 -5.03 3.96 14.11
CA GLN A 185 -5.84 4.72 15.06
C GLN A 185 -7.07 5.40 14.42
N LYS A 186 -7.31 5.17 13.10
CA LYS A 186 -8.35 5.84 12.30
C LYS A 186 -8.15 7.37 12.16
N ILE A 187 -6.94 7.85 12.32
CA ILE A 187 -6.56 9.27 12.17
C ILE A 187 -6.06 9.45 10.73
N THR A 188 -6.98 9.60 9.78
CA THR A 188 -6.65 9.68 8.35
C THR A 188 -6.79 11.08 7.75
N LEU A 189 -7.63 11.93 8.33
CA LEU A 189 -7.83 13.29 7.86
C LEU A 189 -6.53 14.13 7.87
N PRO A 190 -5.70 14.12 8.94
CA PRO A 190 -4.43 14.83 8.94
C PRO A 190 -3.45 14.33 7.88
N LEU A 191 -3.46 13.02 7.55
CA LEU A 191 -2.66 12.47 6.45
C LEU A 191 -3.03 13.12 5.12
N MET A 192 -4.34 13.21 4.84
CA MET A 192 -4.87 13.83 3.63
C MET A 192 -4.52 15.32 3.56
N LEU A 193 -4.73 16.07 4.65
CA LEU A 193 -4.45 17.52 4.68
C LEU A 193 -2.94 17.81 4.52
N SER A 194 -2.09 17.03 5.20
CA SER A 194 -0.62 17.15 5.05
C SER A 194 -0.15 16.83 3.64
N ALA A 195 -0.73 15.80 3.00
CA ALA A 195 -0.44 15.48 1.61
C ALA A 195 -0.88 16.59 0.66
N GLY A 196 -2.07 17.17 0.87
CA GLY A 196 -2.58 18.30 0.09
C GLY A 196 -1.71 19.54 0.20
N PHE A 197 -1.29 19.90 1.42
CA PHE A 197 -0.37 21.01 1.65
C PHE A 197 0.98 20.78 0.97
N SER A 198 1.55 19.57 1.11
CA SER A 198 2.83 19.23 0.50
C SER A 198 2.77 19.25 -1.03
N LEU A 199 1.66 18.78 -1.64
CA LEU A 199 1.44 18.86 -3.08
C LEU A 199 1.30 20.32 -3.55
N ALA A 200 0.58 21.15 -2.81
CA ALA A 200 0.44 22.58 -3.16
C ALA A 200 1.79 23.30 -3.21
N LEU A 201 2.74 22.91 -2.36
CA LEU A 201 4.10 23.44 -2.36
C LEU A 201 4.99 22.78 -3.42
N HIS A 202 4.66 21.59 -3.92
CA HIS A 202 5.51 20.83 -4.83
C HIS A 202 5.77 21.56 -6.16
N ALA A 203 4.74 22.14 -6.79
CA ALA A 203 4.89 22.87 -8.05
C ALA A 203 5.72 24.16 -7.89
N PRO A 204 5.48 25.03 -6.89
CA PRO A 204 6.35 26.16 -6.60
C PRO A 204 7.80 25.80 -6.30
N ILE A 205 8.03 24.73 -5.52
CA ILE A 205 9.38 24.24 -5.19
C ILE A 205 10.09 23.78 -6.47
N ASN A 206 9.43 23.00 -7.33
CA ASN A 206 9.98 22.59 -8.62
C ASN A 206 10.32 23.82 -9.48
N TYR A 207 9.40 24.78 -9.60
CA TYR A 207 9.65 25.98 -10.38
C TYR A 207 10.88 26.75 -9.88
N LEU A 208 10.99 26.94 -8.56
CA LEU A 208 12.10 27.64 -7.93
C LEU A 208 13.43 26.90 -8.17
N LEU A 209 13.48 25.59 -7.93
CA LEU A 209 14.72 24.82 -8.05
C LEU A 209 15.16 24.61 -9.49
N VAL A 210 14.20 24.37 -10.40
CA VAL A 210 14.49 24.06 -11.80
C VAL A 210 14.86 25.31 -12.59
N TYR A 211 14.05 26.40 -12.46
CA TYR A 211 14.19 27.58 -13.32
C TYR A 211 14.89 28.76 -12.65
N HIS A 212 14.66 28.99 -11.35
CA HIS A 212 15.30 30.14 -10.68
C HIS A 212 16.75 29.83 -10.25
N PHE A 213 16.96 28.61 -9.71
CA PHE A 213 18.30 28.14 -9.34
C PHE A 213 19.02 27.35 -10.44
N ASP A 214 18.38 27.14 -11.57
CA ASP A 214 18.91 26.45 -12.77
C ASP A 214 19.52 25.05 -12.47
N LEU A 215 18.91 24.32 -11.53
CA LEU A 215 19.39 22.99 -11.13
C LEU A 215 18.96 21.86 -12.06
N GLY A 216 18.06 22.12 -13.02
CA GLY A 216 17.59 21.13 -13.97
C GLY A 216 17.04 19.86 -13.30
N ILE A 217 17.53 18.68 -13.71
CA ILE A 217 17.06 17.37 -13.17
C ILE A 217 17.37 17.22 -11.68
N ARG A 218 18.48 17.80 -11.18
CA ARG A 218 18.84 17.82 -9.75
C ARG A 218 17.76 18.56 -8.94
N GLY A 219 17.27 19.67 -9.50
CA GLY A 219 16.20 20.46 -8.89
C GLY A 219 14.89 19.67 -8.72
N ILE A 220 14.53 18.84 -9.71
CA ILE A 220 13.34 18.00 -9.64
C ILE A 220 13.48 16.93 -8.54
N ALA A 221 14.62 16.24 -8.47
CA ALA A 221 14.88 15.24 -7.43
C ALA A 221 14.84 15.87 -6.01
N MET A 222 15.48 17.03 -5.84
CA MET A 222 15.43 17.79 -4.59
C MET A 222 14.01 18.27 -4.25
N ALA A 223 13.21 18.66 -5.24
CA ALA A 223 11.82 19.06 -5.03
C ALA A 223 10.96 17.90 -4.51
N VAL A 224 11.18 16.69 -4.99
CA VAL A 224 10.52 15.48 -4.45
C VAL A 224 10.89 15.28 -2.99
N ALA A 225 12.20 15.29 -2.66
CA ALA A 225 12.67 15.12 -1.29
C ALA A 225 12.17 16.23 -0.34
N LEU A 226 12.17 17.50 -0.77
CA LEU A 226 11.65 18.62 0.02
C LEU A 226 10.13 18.52 0.23
N THR A 227 9.40 18.01 -0.75
CA THR A 227 7.95 17.77 -0.62
C THR A 227 7.67 16.71 0.43
N ASP A 228 8.44 15.62 0.45
CA ASP A 228 8.28 14.57 1.45
C ASP A 228 8.81 15.02 2.83
N LEU A 229 9.81 15.88 2.89
CA LEU A 229 10.19 16.57 4.14
C LEU A 229 9.05 17.45 4.67
N ASN A 230 8.35 18.20 3.80
CA ASN A 230 7.18 18.98 4.20
C ASN A 230 6.05 18.08 4.72
N LEU A 231 5.80 16.95 4.04
CA LEU A 231 4.84 15.95 4.49
C LEU A 231 5.20 15.41 5.88
N LEU A 232 6.46 15.01 6.08
CA LEU A 232 6.97 14.53 7.35
C LEU A 232 6.82 15.59 8.44
N SER A 233 7.26 16.81 8.17
CA SER A 233 7.24 17.93 9.12
C SER A 233 5.81 18.29 9.56
N THR A 234 4.87 18.33 8.62
CA THR A 234 3.45 18.59 8.93
C THR A 234 2.81 17.47 9.74
N LEU A 235 3.13 16.21 9.46
CA LEU A 235 2.65 15.07 10.24
C LEU A 235 3.22 15.06 11.66
N LEU A 236 4.51 15.34 11.83
CA LEU A 236 5.15 15.43 13.15
C LEU A 236 4.59 16.61 13.95
N LEU A 237 4.40 17.76 13.31
CA LEU A 237 3.78 18.94 13.93
C LEU A 237 2.35 18.62 14.38
N TYR A 238 1.55 17.95 13.55
CA TYR A 238 0.22 17.50 13.93
C TYR A 238 0.25 16.58 15.15
N LEU A 239 1.14 15.60 15.18
CA LEU A 239 1.28 14.68 16.32
C LEU A 239 1.66 15.42 17.60
N TYR A 240 2.58 16.36 17.50
CA TYR A 240 3.00 17.17 18.64
C TYR A 240 1.85 18.02 19.19
N LEU A 241 1.14 18.76 18.33
CA LEU A 241 0.05 19.65 18.70
C LEU A 241 -1.19 18.90 19.22
N SER A 242 -1.54 17.77 18.59
CA SER A 242 -2.72 16.98 18.98
C SER A 242 -2.53 16.17 20.26
N GLY A 243 -1.29 15.93 20.67
CA GLY A 243 -0.96 15.09 21.82
C GLY A 243 -1.34 13.61 21.69
N ASN A 244 -1.79 13.18 20.52
CA ASN A 244 -2.21 11.78 20.26
C ASN A 244 -1.11 10.76 20.50
N HIS A 245 0.15 11.18 20.39
CA HIS A 245 1.31 10.34 20.64
C HIS A 245 1.53 10.01 22.12
N ARG A 246 1.05 10.82 23.06
CA ARG A 246 1.40 10.73 24.50
C ARG A 246 1.09 9.37 25.13
N LYS A 247 0.03 8.67 24.64
CA LYS A 247 -0.37 7.37 25.18
C LYS A 247 0.54 6.23 24.70
N SER A 248 1.11 6.37 23.51
CA SER A 248 1.86 5.30 22.82
C SER A 248 3.36 5.59 22.70
N TRP A 249 3.77 6.82 22.93
CA TRP A 249 5.15 7.28 22.80
C TRP A 249 5.66 7.94 24.08
N PRO A 250 6.12 7.17 25.06
CA PRO A 250 6.73 7.72 26.27
C PRO A 250 8.16 8.27 26.06
N GLY A 251 8.68 8.14 24.83
CA GLY A 251 10.05 8.46 24.44
C GLY A 251 10.69 7.30 23.70
N TRP A 252 11.94 7.45 23.28
CA TRP A 252 12.73 6.36 22.73
C TRP A 252 13.04 5.33 23.82
N SER A 253 12.73 4.05 23.57
CA SER A 253 13.01 2.96 24.48
C SER A 253 14.16 2.12 23.95
N VAL A 254 15.05 1.65 24.84
CA VAL A 254 16.11 0.68 24.49
C VAL A 254 15.51 -0.65 23.99
N ASP A 255 14.26 -0.95 24.34
CA ASP A 255 13.55 -2.15 23.89
C ASP A 255 13.23 -2.13 22.39
N CYS A 256 13.36 -0.96 21.73
CA CYS A 256 13.24 -0.89 20.26
C CYS A 256 14.34 -1.68 19.53
N PHE A 257 15.48 -1.97 20.17
CA PHE A 257 16.56 -2.81 19.63
C PHE A 257 16.40 -4.30 19.92
N ARG A 258 15.35 -4.69 20.63
CA ARG A 258 15.08 -6.08 21.01
C ARG A 258 13.85 -6.62 20.30
N GLU A 259 13.76 -7.96 20.20
CA GLU A 259 12.56 -8.67 19.70
C GLU A 259 12.07 -8.19 18.32
N TRP A 260 12.96 -8.12 17.36
CA TRP A 260 12.58 -7.76 15.96
C TRP A 260 11.90 -8.90 15.21
N SER A 261 12.10 -10.17 15.69
CA SER A 261 11.60 -11.37 15.02
C SER A 261 10.09 -11.32 14.71
N PRO A 262 9.19 -10.90 15.62
CA PRO A 262 7.76 -10.82 15.34
C PRO A 262 7.42 -9.82 14.21
N ILE A 263 8.12 -8.69 14.14
CA ILE A 263 7.92 -7.70 13.08
C ILE A 263 8.51 -8.20 11.76
N LEU A 264 9.74 -8.75 11.77
CA LEU A 264 10.40 -9.24 10.55
C LEU A 264 9.67 -10.43 9.93
N SER A 265 9.11 -11.33 10.75
CA SER A 265 8.30 -12.46 10.28
C SER A 265 7.04 -12.04 9.52
N LEU A 266 6.53 -10.83 9.78
CA LEU A 266 5.42 -10.22 9.04
C LEU A 266 5.91 -9.29 7.92
N ALA A 267 7.02 -8.57 8.14
CA ALA A 267 7.56 -7.60 7.18
C ALA A 267 8.13 -8.25 5.92
N ILE A 268 8.90 -9.33 6.06
CA ILE A 268 9.52 -10.00 4.92
C ILE A 268 8.46 -10.56 3.96
N PRO A 269 7.45 -11.35 4.38
CA PRO A 269 6.41 -11.81 3.48
C PRO A 269 5.56 -10.67 2.91
N SER A 270 5.30 -9.60 3.67
CA SER A 270 4.60 -8.41 3.17
C SER A 270 5.39 -7.73 2.06
N CYS A 271 6.70 -7.58 2.24
CA CYS A 271 7.59 -7.03 1.24
C CYS A 271 7.60 -7.88 -0.02
N VAL A 272 7.74 -9.20 0.10
CA VAL A 272 7.68 -10.12 -1.04
C VAL A 272 6.36 -9.97 -1.77
N SER A 273 5.23 -9.94 -1.06
CA SER A 273 3.90 -9.78 -1.69
C SER A 273 3.78 -8.49 -2.50
N VAL A 274 4.27 -7.36 -1.97
CA VAL A 274 4.27 -6.06 -2.66
C VAL A 274 5.22 -6.07 -3.87
N CYS A 275 6.44 -6.57 -3.69
CA CYS A 275 7.42 -6.63 -4.76
C CYS A 275 6.95 -7.52 -5.92
N LEU A 276 6.36 -8.69 -5.65
CA LEU A 276 5.84 -9.57 -6.69
C LEU A 276 4.76 -8.88 -7.55
N GLU A 277 3.91 -8.06 -6.94
CA GLU A 277 2.87 -7.33 -7.65
C GLU A 277 3.44 -6.18 -8.48
N TRP A 278 4.35 -5.36 -7.90
CA TRP A 278 4.93 -4.21 -8.59
C TRP A 278 5.89 -4.62 -9.72
N TRP A 279 6.73 -5.61 -9.47
CA TRP A 279 7.69 -6.12 -10.45
C TRP A 279 7.01 -6.80 -11.64
N TRP A 280 5.80 -7.31 -11.48
CA TRP A 280 5.02 -7.82 -12.59
C TRP A 280 4.83 -6.78 -13.70
N TYR A 281 4.44 -5.56 -13.34
CA TYR A 281 4.23 -4.48 -14.32
C TYR A 281 5.53 -4.08 -15.02
N GLU A 282 6.65 -4.09 -14.33
CA GLU A 282 7.95 -3.82 -14.94
C GLU A 282 8.36 -4.92 -15.93
N LEU A 283 8.11 -6.18 -15.60
CA LEU A 283 8.32 -7.30 -16.53
C LEU A 283 7.42 -7.18 -17.77
N MET A 284 6.19 -6.72 -17.62
CA MET A 284 5.27 -6.47 -18.74
C MET A 284 5.82 -5.38 -19.68
N ILE A 285 6.47 -4.32 -19.14
CA ILE A 285 7.14 -3.30 -19.97
C ILE A 285 8.28 -3.94 -20.76
N ILE A 286 9.14 -4.76 -20.11
CA ILE A 286 10.24 -5.44 -20.77
C ILE A 286 9.71 -6.35 -21.89
N PHE A 287 8.68 -7.16 -21.62
CA PHE A 287 8.09 -8.05 -22.62
C PHE A 287 7.45 -7.28 -23.78
N SER A 288 6.83 -6.13 -23.52
CA SER A 288 6.28 -5.30 -24.60
C SER A 288 7.36 -4.79 -25.56
N GLY A 289 8.58 -4.56 -25.04
CA GLY A 289 9.75 -4.20 -25.86
C GLY A 289 10.33 -5.32 -26.71
N LEU A 290 9.95 -6.57 -26.43
CA LEU A 290 10.37 -7.75 -27.22
C LEU A 290 9.37 -8.16 -28.31
N LEU A 291 8.23 -7.46 -28.40
CA LEU A 291 7.22 -7.70 -29.44
C LEU A 291 7.65 -7.16 -30.80
N SER A 292 7.02 -7.65 -31.87
CA SER A 292 7.30 -7.23 -33.25
C SER A 292 7.15 -5.71 -33.47
N ASN A 293 6.16 -5.09 -32.81
CA ASN A 293 5.91 -3.63 -32.82
C ASN A 293 6.37 -3.02 -31.49
N ALA A 294 7.66 -3.11 -31.18
CA ALA A 294 8.20 -2.76 -29.87
C ALA A 294 7.90 -1.31 -29.44
N ALA A 295 8.11 -0.33 -30.32
CA ALA A 295 7.94 1.07 -29.98
C ALA A 295 6.49 1.42 -29.62
N GLU A 296 5.54 1.00 -30.44
CA GLU A 296 4.11 1.22 -30.22
C GLU A 296 3.59 0.42 -29.03
N SER A 297 4.09 -0.82 -28.84
CA SER A 297 3.72 -1.68 -27.71
C SER A 297 4.19 -1.11 -26.39
N VAL A 298 5.42 -0.61 -26.29
CA VAL A 298 5.95 0.03 -25.08
C VAL A 298 5.23 1.32 -24.77
N ALA A 299 4.96 2.16 -25.79
CA ALA A 299 4.22 3.40 -25.60
C ALA A 299 2.79 3.14 -25.11
N THR A 300 2.09 2.15 -25.72
CA THR A 300 0.77 1.72 -25.29
C THR A 300 0.80 1.13 -23.88
N MET A 301 1.79 0.28 -23.56
CA MET A 301 1.98 -0.28 -22.23
C MET A 301 2.10 0.84 -21.18
N GLY A 302 2.85 1.90 -21.47
CA GLY A 302 2.95 3.08 -20.59
C GLY A 302 1.58 3.71 -20.29
N ILE A 303 0.74 3.92 -21.30
CA ILE A 303 -0.62 4.46 -21.13
C ILE A 303 -1.47 3.51 -20.26
N LEU A 304 -1.42 2.22 -20.54
CA LEU A 304 -2.21 1.22 -19.80
C LEU A 304 -1.77 1.11 -18.34
N ILE A 305 -0.46 1.16 -18.04
CA ILE A 305 0.07 1.16 -16.68
C ILE A 305 -0.34 2.43 -15.92
N GLN A 306 -0.34 3.60 -16.56
CA GLN A 306 -0.84 4.82 -15.94
C GLN A 306 -2.35 4.71 -15.63
N THR A 307 -3.10 4.07 -16.52
CA THR A 307 -4.53 3.85 -16.32
C THR A 307 -4.79 2.92 -15.12
N THR A 308 -4.12 1.78 -15.07
CA THR A 308 -4.28 0.85 -13.94
C THR A 308 -3.77 1.45 -12.63
N SER A 309 -2.69 2.25 -12.66
CA SER A 309 -2.18 2.97 -11.48
C SER A 309 -3.18 3.97 -10.92
N PHE A 310 -3.90 4.69 -11.80
CA PHE A 310 -4.98 5.59 -11.40
C PHE A 310 -6.15 4.81 -10.79
N VAL A 311 -6.59 3.73 -11.43
CA VAL A 311 -7.69 2.88 -10.93
C VAL A 311 -7.31 2.21 -9.60
N TYR A 312 -6.07 1.76 -9.45
CA TYR A 312 -5.56 1.07 -8.26
C TYR A 312 -5.67 1.90 -6.96
N ILE A 313 -5.76 3.22 -7.05
CA ILE A 313 -5.91 4.10 -5.87
C ILE A 313 -7.16 3.71 -5.07
N PHE A 314 -8.26 3.33 -5.71
CA PHE A 314 -9.52 3.00 -5.05
C PHE A 314 -9.46 1.67 -4.28
N PRO A 315 -9.11 0.53 -4.92
CA PRO A 315 -9.01 -0.74 -4.18
C PRO A 315 -7.87 -0.74 -3.16
N SER A 316 -6.77 -0.01 -3.38
CA SER A 316 -5.70 0.12 -2.40
C SER A 316 -6.16 0.85 -1.14
N ALA A 317 -6.90 1.94 -1.26
CA ALA A 317 -7.48 2.65 -0.13
C ALA A 317 -8.48 1.78 0.66
N LEU A 318 -9.31 1.00 -0.04
CA LEU A 318 -10.22 0.03 0.59
C LEU A 318 -9.45 -1.09 1.30
N SER A 319 -8.35 -1.56 0.71
CA SER A 319 -7.42 -2.53 1.30
C SER A 319 -6.81 -2.03 2.60
N LEU A 320 -6.37 -0.77 2.63
CA LEU A 320 -5.85 -0.11 3.82
C LEU A 320 -6.93 0.05 4.91
N ALA A 321 -8.15 0.37 4.51
CA ALA A 321 -9.27 0.52 5.44
C ALA A 321 -9.66 -0.83 6.07
N VAL A 322 -9.82 -1.89 5.26
CA VAL A 322 -10.21 -3.20 5.78
C VAL A 322 -9.12 -3.83 6.63
N SER A 323 -7.84 -3.64 6.28
CA SER A 323 -6.72 -4.10 7.11
C SER A 323 -6.76 -3.47 8.51
N THR A 324 -6.96 -2.17 8.58
CA THR A 324 -7.13 -1.45 9.86
C THR A 324 -8.35 -1.95 10.63
N ARG A 325 -9.51 -2.11 9.97
CA ARG A 325 -10.75 -2.57 10.62
C ARG A 325 -10.61 -3.99 11.15
N VAL A 326 -10.18 -4.93 10.32
CA VAL A 326 -10.00 -6.33 10.70
C VAL A 326 -9.00 -6.45 11.85
N GLY A 327 -7.85 -5.79 11.77
CA GLY A 327 -6.86 -5.81 12.83
C GLY A 327 -7.39 -5.27 14.15
N ASN A 328 -8.08 -4.11 14.13
CA ASN A 328 -8.67 -3.52 15.33
C ASN A 328 -9.75 -4.41 15.95
N GLU A 329 -10.62 -5.05 15.15
CA GLU A 329 -11.68 -5.93 15.66
C GLU A 329 -11.10 -7.25 16.22
N LEU A 330 -10.06 -7.81 15.58
CA LEU A 330 -9.35 -9.00 16.11
C LEU A 330 -8.65 -8.68 17.44
N GLY A 331 -7.95 -7.55 17.52
CA GLY A 331 -7.32 -7.10 18.76
C GLY A 331 -8.33 -6.80 19.87
N ALA A 332 -9.55 -6.38 19.52
CA ALA A 332 -10.64 -6.15 20.45
C ALA A 332 -11.43 -7.44 20.82
N ASN A 333 -10.95 -8.62 20.41
CA ASN A 333 -11.61 -9.90 20.65
C ASN A 333 -13.03 -9.99 20.05
N ARG A 334 -13.23 -9.49 18.82
CA ARG A 334 -14.53 -9.44 18.13
C ARG A 334 -14.50 -10.14 16.77
N PRO A 335 -14.49 -11.49 16.73
CA PRO A 335 -14.33 -12.27 15.51
C PRO A 335 -15.46 -12.01 14.49
N ASP A 336 -16.70 -11.83 14.96
CA ASP A 336 -17.86 -11.58 14.09
C ASP A 336 -17.77 -10.24 13.37
N ARG A 337 -17.29 -9.20 14.04
CA ARG A 337 -17.06 -7.89 13.43
C ARG A 337 -15.93 -7.92 12.40
N ALA A 338 -14.85 -8.64 12.66
CA ALA A 338 -13.76 -8.84 11.69
C ALA A 338 -14.28 -9.57 10.44
N LYS A 339 -15.12 -10.60 10.62
CA LYS A 339 -15.79 -11.31 9.53
C LYS A 339 -16.73 -10.41 8.73
N LEU A 340 -17.50 -9.55 9.41
CA LEU A 340 -18.38 -8.57 8.76
C LEU A 340 -17.58 -7.58 7.93
N SER A 341 -16.54 -6.96 8.51
CA SER A 341 -15.65 -6.03 7.80
C SER A 341 -15.08 -6.65 6.52
N THR A 342 -14.66 -7.91 6.59
CA THR A 342 -14.13 -8.64 5.44
C THR A 342 -15.18 -8.80 4.34
N ARG A 343 -16.40 -9.25 4.70
CA ARG A 343 -17.47 -9.48 3.71
C ARG A 343 -17.92 -8.18 3.06
N VAL A 344 -18.12 -7.13 3.85
CA VAL A 344 -18.53 -5.81 3.35
C VAL A 344 -17.45 -5.22 2.44
N ALA A 345 -16.19 -5.28 2.85
CA ALA A 345 -15.08 -4.77 2.03
C ALA A 345 -14.93 -5.51 0.71
N LEU A 346 -15.05 -6.85 0.69
CA LEU A 346 -15.03 -7.63 -0.55
C LEU A 346 -16.21 -7.29 -1.48
N SER A 347 -17.40 -7.08 -0.92
CA SER A 347 -18.57 -6.63 -1.71
C SER A 347 -18.33 -5.24 -2.32
N CYS A 348 -17.78 -4.30 -1.55
CA CYS A 348 -17.39 -2.98 -2.06
C CYS A 348 -16.30 -3.09 -3.15
N ALA A 349 -15.34 -4.00 -2.98
CA ALA A 349 -14.28 -4.23 -3.96
C ALA A 349 -14.82 -4.75 -5.30
N ILE A 350 -15.78 -5.66 -5.28
CA ILE A 350 -16.45 -6.15 -6.48
C ILE A 350 -17.18 -5.01 -7.20
N ILE A 351 -17.90 -4.16 -6.45
CA ILE A 351 -18.57 -2.98 -7.02
C ILE A 351 -17.54 -2.03 -7.64
N THR A 352 -16.43 -1.77 -6.95
CA THR A 352 -15.33 -0.94 -7.47
C THR A 352 -14.74 -1.52 -8.75
N GLY A 353 -14.55 -2.85 -8.82
CA GLY A 353 -14.10 -3.55 -10.03
C GLY A 353 -15.05 -3.39 -11.21
N PHE A 354 -16.37 -3.50 -10.99
CA PHE A 354 -17.37 -3.23 -12.04
C PHE A 354 -17.35 -1.78 -12.51
N MET A 355 -17.17 -0.81 -11.59
CA MET A 355 -17.03 0.61 -11.95
C MET A 355 -15.77 0.84 -12.79
N ALA A 356 -14.64 0.24 -12.40
CA ALA A 356 -13.38 0.32 -13.15
C ALA A 356 -13.51 -0.29 -14.56
N MET A 357 -14.12 -1.48 -14.67
CA MET A 357 -14.38 -2.14 -15.95
C MET A 357 -15.30 -1.28 -16.85
N SER A 358 -16.35 -0.70 -16.28
CA SER A 358 -17.25 0.20 -17.00
C SER A 358 -16.51 1.43 -17.51
N PHE A 359 -15.69 2.08 -16.65
CA PHE A 359 -14.88 3.23 -17.02
C PHE A 359 -13.91 2.91 -18.16
N THR A 360 -13.10 1.87 -18.04
CA THR A 360 -12.10 1.50 -19.05
C THR A 360 -12.74 1.10 -20.38
N THR A 361 -13.88 0.41 -20.36
CA THR A 361 -14.59 0.00 -21.57
C THR A 361 -15.24 1.18 -22.27
N THR A 362 -15.89 2.10 -21.53
CA THR A 362 -16.58 3.27 -22.12
C THR A 362 -15.60 4.33 -22.62
N MET A 363 -14.46 4.51 -21.92
CA MET A 363 -13.46 5.52 -22.27
C MET A 363 -12.39 5.03 -23.25
N ARG A 364 -12.44 3.80 -23.72
CA ARG A 364 -11.38 3.15 -24.53
C ARG A 364 -10.94 3.99 -25.75
N ASP A 365 -11.88 4.59 -26.46
CA ASP A 365 -11.60 5.37 -27.70
C ASP A 365 -11.16 6.81 -27.42
N ALA A 366 -11.58 7.38 -26.28
CA ALA A 366 -11.25 8.74 -25.88
C ALA A 366 -9.95 8.82 -25.07
N TRP A 367 -9.66 7.80 -24.27
CA TRP A 367 -8.57 7.80 -23.31
C TRP A 367 -7.18 7.87 -23.97
N GLY A 368 -6.94 7.04 -25.02
CA GLY A 368 -5.70 7.06 -25.78
C GLY A 368 -5.40 8.43 -26.40
N ARG A 369 -6.43 9.15 -26.87
CA ARG A 369 -6.30 10.49 -27.46
C ARG A 369 -5.86 11.56 -26.48
N ALA A 370 -6.05 11.35 -25.18
CA ALA A 370 -5.58 12.27 -24.15
C ALA A 370 -4.05 12.24 -23.99
N PHE A 371 -3.39 11.15 -24.42
CA PHE A 371 -1.95 10.95 -24.25
C PHE A 371 -1.16 11.13 -25.55
N THR A 372 -1.75 10.79 -26.70
CA THR A 372 -1.05 10.81 -27.99
C THR A 372 -1.96 11.12 -29.16
N THR A 373 -1.37 11.57 -30.27
CA THR A 373 -2.03 11.74 -31.58
C THR A 373 -1.77 10.58 -32.54
N ASP A 374 -0.89 9.64 -32.17
CA ASP A 374 -0.56 8.48 -33.00
C ASP A 374 -1.71 7.48 -33.07
N GLN A 375 -2.22 7.25 -34.29
CA GLN A 375 -3.40 6.40 -34.51
C GLN A 375 -3.16 4.92 -34.17
N LEU A 376 -1.93 4.42 -34.35
CA LEU A 376 -1.59 3.04 -34.01
C LEU A 376 -1.62 2.82 -32.49
N ILE A 377 -1.03 3.74 -31.73
CA ILE A 377 -1.04 3.69 -30.27
C ILE A 377 -2.47 3.84 -29.73
N ILE A 378 -3.27 4.75 -30.30
CA ILE A 378 -4.68 4.93 -29.93
C ILE A 378 -5.49 3.67 -30.18
N SER A 379 -5.36 3.05 -31.37
CA SER A 379 -6.09 1.82 -31.72
C SER A 379 -5.69 0.64 -30.85
N LEU A 380 -4.40 0.49 -30.56
CA LEU A 380 -3.87 -0.57 -29.70
C LEU A 380 -4.34 -0.38 -28.24
N THR A 381 -4.32 0.86 -27.75
CA THR A 381 -4.87 1.22 -26.44
C THR A 381 -6.36 0.86 -26.36
N ALA A 382 -7.16 1.26 -27.35
CA ALA A 382 -8.60 0.99 -27.40
C ALA A 382 -8.92 -0.52 -27.45
N THR A 383 -8.05 -1.32 -28.07
CA THR A 383 -8.18 -2.79 -28.12
C THR A 383 -7.92 -3.44 -26.77
N VAL A 384 -6.93 -2.95 -26.02
CA VAL A 384 -6.53 -3.57 -24.75
C VAL A 384 -7.33 -3.06 -23.56
N MET A 385 -7.84 -1.83 -23.58
CA MET A 385 -8.58 -1.22 -22.47
C MET A 385 -9.74 -2.08 -21.91
N PRO A 386 -10.56 -2.80 -22.70
CA PRO A 386 -11.58 -3.70 -22.15
C PRO A 386 -10.98 -4.87 -21.37
N VAL A 387 -9.84 -5.44 -21.81
CA VAL A 387 -9.13 -6.50 -21.09
C VAL A 387 -8.54 -5.97 -19.77
N LEU A 388 -7.99 -4.75 -19.78
CA LEU A 388 -7.57 -4.08 -18.56
C LEU A 388 -8.75 -3.96 -17.58
N GLY A 389 -9.93 -3.59 -18.05
CA GLY A 389 -11.14 -3.52 -17.21
C GLY A 389 -11.50 -4.88 -16.57
N LEU A 390 -11.39 -5.97 -17.32
CA LEU A 390 -11.57 -7.31 -16.78
C LEU A 390 -10.48 -7.68 -15.76
N CYS A 391 -9.23 -7.25 -15.98
CA CYS A 391 -8.16 -7.39 -14.99
C CYS A 391 -8.52 -6.68 -13.68
N GLU A 392 -9.04 -5.46 -13.74
CA GLU A 392 -9.43 -4.68 -12.55
C GLU A 392 -10.59 -5.32 -11.77
N LEU A 393 -11.49 -6.04 -12.45
CA LEU A 393 -12.53 -6.82 -11.78
C LEU A 393 -11.95 -7.92 -10.88
N GLY A 394 -10.81 -8.51 -11.25
CA GLY A 394 -10.04 -9.44 -10.43
C GLY A 394 -9.12 -8.74 -9.41
N ASN A 395 -8.49 -7.64 -9.84
CA ASN A 395 -7.54 -6.87 -9.03
C ASN A 395 -8.17 -6.25 -7.78
N CYS A 396 -9.38 -5.68 -7.88
CA CYS A 396 -10.04 -5.04 -6.75
C CYS A 396 -10.30 -6.00 -5.57
N PRO A 397 -10.91 -7.19 -5.75
CA PRO A 397 -11.09 -8.17 -4.67
C PRO A 397 -9.74 -8.75 -4.17
N GLN A 398 -8.77 -8.99 -5.06
CA GLN A 398 -7.43 -9.46 -4.68
C GLN A 398 -6.73 -8.46 -3.77
N THR A 399 -6.62 -7.20 -4.16
CA THR A 399 -5.96 -6.14 -3.38
C THR A 399 -6.64 -5.94 -2.03
N THR A 400 -7.98 -5.95 -2.00
CA THR A 400 -8.77 -5.85 -0.76
C THR A 400 -8.54 -7.07 0.13
N GLY A 401 -8.50 -8.27 -0.44
CA GLY A 401 -8.20 -9.53 0.26
C GLY A 401 -6.81 -9.54 0.87
N CYS A 402 -5.80 -9.02 0.16
CA CYS A 402 -4.45 -8.81 0.72
C CYS A 402 -4.51 -7.91 1.96
N GLY A 403 -5.37 -6.87 1.98
CA GLY A 403 -5.62 -6.05 3.17
C GLY A 403 -6.16 -6.85 4.35
N VAL A 404 -7.11 -7.74 4.12
CA VAL A 404 -7.65 -8.63 5.17
C VAL A 404 -6.58 -9.55 5.74
N LEU A 405 -5.75 -10.15 4.87
CA LEU A 405 -4.66 -11.02 5.29
C LEU A 405 -3.58 -10.26 6.08
N ARG A 406 -3.29 -9.01 5.70
CA ARG A 406 -2.41 -8.12 6.47
C ARG A 406 -2.98 -7.82 7.85
N GLY A 407 -4.21 -7.36 7.95
CA GLY A 407 -4.87 -7.05 9.24
C GLY A 407 -4.99 -8.27 10.17
N SER A 408 -5.10 -9.49 9.60
CA SER A 408 -5.13 -10.74 10.36
C SER A 408 -3.75 -11.40 10.58
N ALA A 409 -2.64 -10.66 10.37
CA ALA A 409 -1.26 -11.13 10.56
C ALA A 409 -0.89 -12.38 9.74
N ARG A 410 -1.41 -12.49 8.50
CA ARG A 410 -1.14 -13.61 7.57
C ARG A 410 -0.55 -13.16 6.23
N PRO A 411 0.48 -12.30 6.19
CA PRO A 411 1.05 -11.79 4.93
C PRO A 411 1.73 -12.88 4.11
N SER A 412 2.27 -13.92 4.72
CA SER A 412 2.89 -15.06 4.02
C SER A 412 1.90 -15.77 3.09
N LEU A 413 0.64 -15.88 3.50
CA LEU A 413 -0.40 -16.46 2.67
C LEU A 413 -0.71 -15.58 1.45
N ALA A 414 -0.75 -14.24 1.62
CA ALA A 414 -0.88 -13.30 0.50
C ALA A 414 0.28 -13.43 -0.48
N ALA A 415 1.53 -13.49 0.02
CA ALA A 415 2.71 -13.67 -0.81
C ALA A 415 2.68 -14.98 -1.61
N THR A 416 2.27 -16.09 -0.98
CA THR A 416 2.16 -17.39 -1.66
C THR A 416 1.08 -17.36 -2.74
N ILE A 417 -0.09 -16.77 -2.48
CA ILE A 417 -1.17 -16.62 -3.46
C ILE A 417 -0.69 -15.77 -4.65
N ASN A 418 -0.05 -14.62 -4.37
CA ASN A 418 0.48 -13.73 -5.41
C ASN A 418 1.55 -14.44 -6.24
N LEU A 419 2.52 -15.12 -5.61
CA LEU A 419 3.57 -15.85 -6.32
C LEU A 419 2.97 -16.92 -7.26
N GLY A 420 2.05 -17.73 -6.76
CA GLY A 420 1.39 -18.77 -7.56
C GLY A 420 0.59 -18.18 -8.73
N SER A 421 -0.22 -17.17 -8.46
CA SER A 421 -1.12 -16.60 -9.48
C SER A 421 -0.38 -15.80 -10.54
N PHE A 422 0.55 -14.92 -10.15
CA PHE A 422 1.26 -14.07 -11.12
C PHE A 422 2.37 -14.82 -11.85
N TYR A 423 3.23 -15.55 -11.14
CA TYR A 423 4.45 -16.09 -11.73
C TYR A 423 4.31 -17.56 -12.20
N VAL A 424 3.43 -18.36 -11.58
CA VAL A 424 3.22 -19.76 -12.01
C VAL A 424 2.09 -19.86 -13.04
N VAL A 425 1.04 -19.05 -12.93
CA VAL A 425 -0.08 -19.08 -13.89
C VAL A 425 0.03 -17.94 -14.91
N GLY A 426 0.14 -16.70 -14.47
CA GLY A 426 0.08 -15.52 -15.32
C GLY A 426 1.28 -15.39 -16.26
N MET A 427 2.51 -15.60 -15.76
CA MET A 427 3.73 -15.43 -16.56
C MET A 427 3.80 -16.41 -17.73
N PRO A 428 3.61 -17.72 -17.55
CA PRO A 428 3.56 -18.66 -18.67
C PRO A 428 2.42 -18.35 -19.65
N ALA A 429 1.25 -17.93 -19.14
CA ALA A 429 0.13 -17.56 -20.00
C ALA A 429 0.43 -16.29 -20.82
N ALA A 430 1.06 -15.27 -20.23
CA ALA A 430 1.47 -14.06 -20.92
C ALA A 430 2.49 -14.34 -22.03
N VAL A 431 3.50 -15.19 -21.76
CA VAL A 431 4.49 -15.59 -22.75
C VAL A 431 3.85 -16.42 -23.86
N LEU A 432 3.01 -17.39 -23.51
CA LEU A 432 2.31 -18.23 -24.50
C LEU A 432 1.42 -17.39 -25.42
N MET A 433 0.55 -16.55 -24.86
CA MET A 433 -0.39 -15.74 -25.64
C MET A 433 0.30 -14.60 -26.38
N GLY A 434 1.28 -13.93 -25.74
CA GLY A 434 1.97 -12.80 -26.33
C GLY A 434 2.90 -13.15 -27.47
N PHE A 435 3.69 -14.24 -27.32
CA PHE A 435 4.77 -14.58 -28.25
C PHE A 435 4.48 -15.83 -29.08
N VAL A 436 3.92 -16.90 -28.50
CA VAL A 436 3.71 -18.16 -29.23
C VAL A 436 2.42 -18.11 -30.08
N MET A 437 1.34 -17.55 -29.52
CA MET A 437 0.07 -17.36 -30.23
C MET A 437 0.03 -16.05 -31.06
N ASP A 438 1.11 -15.27 -31.03
CA ASP A 438 1.28 -14.00 -31.77
C ASP A 438 0.16 -12.97 -31.51
N MET A 439 -0.42 -12.98 -30.30
CA MET A 439 -1.42 -12.00 -29.90
C MET A 439 -0.79 -10.65 -29.47
N GLY A 440 0.54 -10.56 -29.43
CA GLY A 440 1.27 -9.34 -29.08
C GLY A 440 0.91 -8.78 -27.72
N LEU A 441 0.70 -7.45 -27.64
CA LEU A 441 0.38 -6.74 -26.40
C LEU A 441 -0.92 -7.24 -25.76
N LEU A 442 -1.94 -7.57 -26.55
CA LEU A 442 -3.20 -8.13 -26.05
C LEU A 442 -2.96 -9.45 -25.30
N GLY A 443 -2.08 -10.33 -25.84
CA GLY A 443 -1.72 -11.60 -25.21
C GLY A 443 -1.04 -11.41 -23.85
N LEU A 444 -0.18 -10.42 -23.71
CA LEU A 444 0.44 -10.08 -22.42
C LEU A 444 -0.62 -9.70 -21.37
N TRP A 445 -1.60 -8.87 -21.73
CA TRP A 445 -2.70 -8.48 -20.85
C TRP A 445 -3.68 -9.61 -20.55
N MET A 446 -3.88 -10.53 -21.48
CA MET A 446 -4.65 -11.77 -21.23
C MET A 446 -3.93 -12.67 -20.19
N GLY A 447 -2.61 -12.73 -20.21
CA GLY A 447 -1.83 -13.38 -19.16
C GLY A 447 -2.03 -12.74 -17.79
N LEU A 448 -2.07 -11.40 -17.70
CA LEU A 448 -2.42 -10.69 -16.48
C LEU A 448 -3.85 -10.99 -16.04
N LEU A 449 -4.80 -11.05 -16.96
CA LEU A 449 -6.19 -11.41 -16.66
C LEU A 449 -6.29 -12.79 -16.01
N MET A 450 -5.56 -13.79 -16.52
CA MET A 450 -5.50 -15.13 -15.93
C MET A 450 -4.89 -15.08 -14.52
N ALA A 451 -3.82 -14.32 -14.33
CA ALA A 451 -3.20 -14.11 -13.01
C ALA A 451 -4.19 -13.51 -12.01
N GLN A 452 -4.86 -12.40 -12.38
CA GLN A 452 -5.81 -11.69 -11.52
C GLN A 452 -7.05 -12.53 -11.20
N ALA A 453 -7.59 -13.25 -12.19
CA ALA A 453 -8.72 -14.15 -11.99
C ALA A 453 -8.37 -15.28 -11.01
N THR A 454 -7.23 -15.94 -11.22
CA THR A 454 -6.75 -17.01 -10.33
C THR A 454 -6.52 -16.48 -8.92
N CYS A 455 -5.84 -15.34 -8.80
CA CYS A 455 -5.53 -14.72 -7.52
C CYS A 455 -6.81 -14.34 -6.75
N SER A 456 -7.76 -13.70 -7.43
CA SER A 456 -9.03 -13.29 -6.84
C SER A 456 -9.85 -14.49 -6.34
N VAL A 457 -9.97 -15.54 -7.15
CA VAL A 457 -10.70 -16.76 -6.77
C VAL A 457 -10.05 -17.43 -5.56
N VAL A 458 -8.74 -17.66 -5.59
CA VAL A 458 -8.03 -18.29 -4.47
C VAL A 458 -8.12 -17.44 -3.21
N MET A 459 -7.96 -16.11 -3.34
CA MET A 459 -8.06 -15.17 -2.23
C MET A 459 -9.44 -15.24 -1.56
N VAL A 460 -10.52 -15.16 -2.34
CA VAL A 460 -11.90 -15.24 -1.82
C VAL A 460 -12.15 -16.59 -1.14
N LEU A 461 -11.72 -17.71 -1.74
CA LEU A 461 -11.86 -19.05 -1.14
C LEU A 461 -11.15 -19.15 0.22
N VAL A 462 -9.92 -18.63 0.30
CA VAL A 462 -9.13 -18.60 1.54
C VAL A 462 -9.84 -17.76 2.62
N LEU A 463 -10.34 -16.59 2.26
CA LEU A 463 -11.03 -15.71 3.20
C LEU A 463 -12.38 -16.28 3.68
N MET A 464 -13.13 -16.94 2.80
CA MET A 464 -14.38 -17.61 3.16
C MET A 464 -14.17 -18.80 4.12
N ARG A 465 -13.01 -19.49 4.02
CA ARG A 465 -12.65 -20.63 4.88
C ARG A 465 -11.89 -20.21 6.15
N THR A 466 -11.73 -18.91 6.38
CA THR A 466 -10.99 -18.41 7.55
C THR A 466 -11.73 -18.67 8.84
N ASP A 467 -11.07 -19.35 9.79
CA ASP A 467 -11.53 -19.47 11.17
C ASP A 467 -11.20 -18.18 11.95
N TRP A 468 -12.19 -17.37 12.19
CA TRP A 468 -12.04 -16.05 12.83
C TRP A 468 -11.76 -16.18 14.34
N ILE A 469 -12.20 -17.24 15.00
CA ILE A 469 -11.93 -17.49 16.42
C ILE A 469 -10.43 -17.80 16.60
N LEU A 470 -9.87 -18.62 15.71
CA LEU A 470 -8.43 -18.89 15.69
C LEU A 470 -7.62 -17.61 15.44
N GLN A 471 -8.10 -16.69 14.56
CA GLN A 471 -7.40 -15.44 14.31
C GLN A 471 -7.41 -14.51 15.53
N VAL A 472 -8.47 -14.49 16.31
CA VAL A 472 -8.50 -13.75 17.60
C VAL A 472 -7.48 -14.30 18.59
N ARG A 473 -7.36 -15.62 18.72
CA ARG A 473 -6.34 -16.23 19.60
C ARG A 473 -4.93 -15.82 19.19
N ARG A 474 -4.62 -15.89 17.89
CA ARG A 474 -3.33 -15.42 17.35
C ARG A 474 -3.09 -13.92 17.57
N ALA A 475 -4.13 -13.11 17.49
CA ALA A 475 -4.03 -11.69 17.80
C ALA A 475 -3.72 -11.44 19.27
N SER A 476 -4.32 -12.22 20.17
CA SER A 476 -4.02 -12.17 21.61
C SER A 476 -2.57 -12.58 21.91
N GLU A 477 -2.06 -13.60 21.24
CA GLU A 477 -0.66 -14.02 21.35
C GLU A 477 0.30 -12.93 20.85
N LEU A 478 -0.01 -12.33 19.69
CA LEU A 478 0.81 -11.28 19.08
C LEU A 478 0.85 -10.00 19.92
N THR A 479 -0.23 -9.67 20.61
CA THR A 479 -0.34 -8.48 21.46
C THR A 479 0.05 -8.72 22.91
N GLY A 480 0.34 -9.95 23.31
CA GLY A 480 0.63 -10.30 24.72
C GLY A 480 -0.58 -10.11 25.65
N SER A 481 -1.79 -9.95 25.09
CA SER A 481 -3.02 -9.86 25.86
C SER A 481 -3.44 -11.28 26.24
N THR A 482 -3.14 -11.69 27.47
CA THR A 482 -3.61 -12.96 28.05
C THR A 482 -5.15 -12.95 28.02
N CYS A 483 -5.74 -13.88 27.25
CA CYS A 483 -7.10 -14.32 27.54
C CYS A 483 -7.02 -14.96 28.97
N SER A 484 -7.46 -14.24 29.99
CA SER A 484 -7.62 -14.81 31.31
C SER A 484 -8.61 -15.95 31.20
N ASN A 485 -8.11 -17.18 31.10
CA ASN A 485 -8.89 -18.38 31.34
C ASN A 485 -9.40 -18.30 32.78
N SER A 486 -10.63 -17.89 32.96
CA SER A 486 -11.39 -18.06 34.20
C SER A 486 -11.80 -19.53 34.35
N ASN A 487 -10.84 -20.44 34.35
CA ASN A 487 -11.03 -21.83 34.75
C ASN A 487 -9.93 -22.17 35.77
N ASN A 488 -10.04 -21.62 36.96
CA ASN A 488 -9.45 -22.20 38.19
C ASN A 488 -10.09 -21.50 39.40
N ASN A 489 -11.29 -21.90 39.74
CA ASN A 489 -11.80 -21.83 41.11
C ASN A 489 -12.96 -22.83 41.27
N ASN A 490 -12.62 -24.09 41.29
CA ASN A 490 -13.36 -25.12 41.98
C ASN A 490 -12.33 -26.16 42.42
N ASP A 491 -11.66 -25.87 43.52
CA ASP A 491 -11.09 -26.88 44.45
C ASP A 491 -10.52 -26.12 45.65
N LYS A 492 -11.43 -25.86 46.61
CA LYS A 492 -11.21 -25.96 48.08
C LYS A 492 -12.52 -25.72 48.84
#